data_380f17346316f11d3b787eef51636488
#
_entry.id   380f17346316f11d3b787eef51636488
#
_cell.length_a   1.000
_cell.length_b   1.000
_cell.length_c   1.000
_cell.angle_alpha   90.00
_cell.angle_beta   90.00
_cell.angle_gamma   90.00
#
_symmetry.space_group_name_H-M   'P 1'
#
loop_
_entity.id
_entity.type
_entity.pdbx_description
1 polymer ?
#
loop_
_entity_poly.entity_id
_entity_poly.type
_entity_poly.pdbx_seq_one_letter_code
_entity_poly.pdbx_strand_id
1 'polypeptide(L)'
;MSKVATRFAPSPTGALHIGGVRTALFNWLYSKNKNGTFHLRIEDTDKERSKEEYKIQIIKSLKWIGIEHDGDEYIQSSKIDDHIKVANELLKKGHAYKCYCSTEEIEEQKQRAKQKKIPYIYNRKWRDGDEKNAPKDIKPVIRFKSKIEGNSTFKDLVQGNVEIESNKVEDFIILRNDGTPTYNLSATVDDHKTVSYTHLRAHETVAN
;
A
#
# COMPACT_ATOMS: atom_id res chain seq x y z
N MET A 1 23.96 12.90 -4.25
CA MET A 1 23.11 11.96 -3.48
C MET A 1 21.70 12.51 -3.46
N SER A 2 20.67 11.72 -3.72
CA SER A 2 19.28 12.16 -3.60
C SER A 2 19.00 12.57 -2.15
N LYS A 3 18.28 13.67 -1.96
CA LYS A 3 17.88 14.14 -0.62
C LYS A 3 16.97 13.09 0.02
N VAL A 4 17.24 12.72 1.27
CA VAL A 4 16.40 11.77 1.99
C VAL A 4 15.01 12.36 2.20
N ALA A 5 13.97 11.60 1.87
CA ALA A 5 12.59 11.96 2.16
C ALA A 5 11.93 10.81 2.94
N THR A 6 11.38 11.12 4.10
CA THR A 6 10.63 10.17 4.92
C THR A 6 9.18 10.63 5.06
N ARG A 7 8.31 9.73 5.49
CA ARG A 7 6.92 10.07 5.76
C ARG A 7 6.36 9.37 6.98
N PHE A 8 5.36 9.99 7.58
CA PHE A 8 4.37 9.35 8.42
C PHE A 8 3.03 9.34 7.68
N ALA A 9 2.38 8.20 7.61
CA ALA A 9 1.18 8.01 6.77
C ALA A 9 0.04 7.37 7.58
N PRO A 10 -0.56 8.10 8.54
CA PRO A 10 -1.64 7.58 9.35
C PRO A 10 -2.98 7.58 8.62
N SER A 11 -3.80 6.55 8.88
CA SER A 11 -5.22 6.55 8.52
C SER A 11 -6.03 7.18 9.66
N PRO A 12 -6.88 8.18 9.39
CA PRO A 12 -7.66 8.88 10.41
C PRO A 12 -8.93 8.09 10.79
N THR A 13 -8.76 6.79 11.11
CA THR A 13 -9.82 5.85 11.50
C THR A 13 -9.94 5.71 13.01
N GLY A 14 -9.11 6.41 13.79
CA GLY A 14 -9.06 6.44 15.24
C GLY A 14 -8.02 7.43 15.75
N ALA A 15 -7.96 7.58 17.06
CA ALA A 15 -7.02 8.46 17.72
C ALA A 15 -5.57 7.99 17.50
N LEU A 16 -4.63 8.94 17.42
CA LEU A 16 -3.21 8.62 17.35
C LEU A 16 -2.75 7.93 18.64
N HIS A 17 -2.28 6.70 18.51
CA HIS A 17 -1.75 5.92 19.61
C HIS A 17 -0.21 5.94 19.64
N ILE A 18 0.37 5.51 20.75
CA ILE A 18 1.83 5.56 20.98
C ILE A 18 2.65 4.85 19.90
N GLY A 19 2.14 3.78 19.29
CA GLY A 19 2.80 3.11 18.17
C GLY A 19 2.91 3.99 16.93
N GLY A 20 1.85 4.75 16.61
CA GLY A 20 1.88 5.76 15.54
C GLY A 20 2.87 6.88 15.84
N VAL A 21 2.87 7.39 17.08
CA VAL A 21 3.83 8.41 17.55
C VAL A 21 5.27 7.92 17.37
N ARG A 22 5.57 6.69 17.79
CA ARG A 22 6.90 6.08 17.60
C ARG A 22 7.31 6.05 16.14
N THR A 23 6.42 5.64 15.25
CA THR A 23 6.70 5.61 13.81
C THR A 23 6.99 7.00 13.26
N ALA A 24 6.17 7.99 13.62
CA ALA A 24 6.38 9.38 13.24
C ALA A 24 7.74 9.89 13.74
N LEU A 25 8.05 9.67 15.01
CA LEU A 25 9.30 10.12 15.65
C LEU A 25 10.54 9.56 14.95
N PHE A 26 10.58 8.24 14.67
CA PHE A 26 11.73 7.65 13.98
C PHE A 26 11.94 8.21 12.58
N ASN A 27 10.87 8.35 11.80
CA ASN A 27 10.94 8.94 10.47
C ASN A 27 11.39 10.40 10.49
N TRP A 28 10.87 11.17 11.43
CA TRP A 28 11.24 12.57 11.64
C TRP A 28 12.71 12.71 12.07
N LEU A 29 13.16 11.97 13.07
CA LEU A 29 14.56 11.99 13.54
C LEU A 29 15.53 11.58 12.43
N TYR A 30 15.18 10.55 11.65
CA TYR A 30 16.00 10.10 10.54
C TYR A 30 16.13 11.18 9.45
N SER A 31 15.00 11.81 9.06
CA SER A 31 15.04 12.91 8.08
C SER A 31 15.88 14.08 8.58
N LYS A 32 15.72 14.50 9.83
CA LYS A 32 16.50 15.61 10.43
C LYS A 32 17.99 15.27 10.49
N ASN A 33 18.34 14.05 10.89
CA ASN A 33 19.75 13.59 10.94
C ASN A 33 20.42 13.60 9.55
N LYS A 34 19.64 13.37 8.48
CA LYS A 34 20.12 13.33 7.09
C LYS A 34 19.94 14.65 6.33
N ASN A 35 19.54 15.74 6.99
CA ASN A 35 19.16 17.00 6.35
C ASN A 35 18.13 16.78 5.22
N GLY A 36 17.21 15.84 5.44
CA GLY A 36 16.15 15.42 4.54
C GLY A 36 14.85 16.14 4.78
N THR A 37 13.77 15.61 4.23
CA THR A 37 12.39 16.10 4.42
C THR A 37 11.54 15.02 5.11
N PHE A 38 10.60 15.45 5.94
CA PHE A 38 9.61 14.61 6.58
C PHE A 38 8.20 15.03 6.17
N HIS A 39 7.47 14.14 5.53
CA HIS A 39 6.12 14.41 5.02
C HIS A 39 5.05 13.78 5.90
N LEU A 40 3.90 14.43 5.99
CA LEU A 40 2.68 13.88 6.58
C LEU A 40 1.69 13.53 5.46
N ARG A 41 1.33 12.25 5.32
CA ARG A 41 0.28 11.79 4.41
C ARG A 41 -0.90 11.24 5.21
N ILE A 42 -2.07 11.80 5.01
CA ILE A 42 -3.31 11.31 5.60
C ILE A 42 -3.93 10.29 4.65
N GLU A 43 -3.99 9.04 5.08
CA GLU A 43 -4.55 7.94 4.28
C GLU A 43 -6.05 7.76 4.62
N ASP A 44 -6.86 8.62 4.04
CA ASP A 44 -8.29 8.78 4.29
C ASP A 44 -9.19 8.14 3.20
N THR A 45 -8.67 7.16 2.48
CA THR A 45 -9.41 6.49 1.39
C THR A 45 -10.55 5.59 1.87
N ASP A 46 -10.54 5.15 3.13
CA ASP A 46 -11.67 4.47 3.77
C ASP A 46 -12.67 5.51 4.30
N LYS A 47 -13.62 5.88 3.46
CA LYS A 47 -14.58 6.95 3.75
C LYS A 47 -15.54 6.62 4.91
N GLU A 48 -15.78 5.34 5.19
CA GLU A 48 -16.70 4.92 6.27
C GLU A 48 -16.06 5.10 7.65
N ARG A 49 -14.78 4.80 7.77
CA ARG A 49 -14.04 4.85 9.03
C ARG A 49 -13.24 6.13 9.23
N SER A 50 -12.88 6.83 8.16
CA SER A 50 -12.10 8.08 8.25
C SER A 50 -12.98 9.23 8.75
N LYS A 51 -12.49 9.97 9.75
CA LYS A 51 -13.17 11.11 10.32
C LYS A 51 -12.24 12.31 10.40
N GLU A 52 -12.77 13.49 10.09
CA GLU A 52 -12.01 14.74 10.15
C GLU A 52 -11.52 15.05 11.56
N GLU A 53 -12.28 14.67 12.59
CA GLU A 53 -11.88 14.83 14.00
C GLU A 53 -10.57 14.10 14.33
N TYR A 54 -10.38 12.87 13.78
CA TYR A 54 -9.14 12.11 13.98
C TYR A 54 -7.96 12.69 13.21
N LYS A 55 -8.20 13.20 11.99
CA LYS A 55 -7.17 13.92 11.24
C LYS A 55 -6.66 15.13 12.02
N ILE A 56 -7.59 15.97 12.51
CA ILE A 56 -7.24 17.15 13.32
C ILE A 56 -6.49 16.72 14.59
N GLN A 57 -6.94 15.66 15.24
CA GLN A 57 -6.29 15.15 16.44
C GLN A 57 -4.88 14.63 16.16
N ILE A 58 -4.66 13.90 15.05
CA ILE A 58 -3.33 13.44 14.64
C ILE A 58 -2.38 14.63 14.47
N ILE A 59 -2.79 15.65 13.71
CA ILE A 59 -1.97 16.84 13.46
C ILE A 59 -1.64 17.59 14.76
N LYS A 60 -2.65 17.81 15.62
CA LYS A 60 -2.46 18.45 16.93
C LYS A 60 -1.52 17.66 17.84
N SER A 61 -1.65 16.33 17.85
CA SER A 61 -0.80 15.45 18.67
C SER A 61 0.65 15.49 18.21
N LEU A 62 0.90 15.44 16.89
CA LEU A 62 2.26 15.56 16.36
C LEU A 62 2.88 16.91 16.73
N LYS A 63 2.13 18.00 16.56
CA LYS A 63 2.60 19.34 16.95
C LYS A 63 2.88 19.45 18.45
N TRP A 64 2.02 18.87 19.29
CA TRP A 64 2.20 18.88 20.75
C TRP A 64 3.49 18.21 21.21
N ILE A 65 3.92 17.13 20.53
CA ILE A 65 5.17 16.43 20.82
C ILE A 65 6.38 17.00 20.06
N GLY A 66 6.21 18.10 19.33
CA GLY A 66 7.28 18.79 18.61
C GLY A 66 7.68 18.13 17.29
N ILE A 67 6.85 17.27 16.72
CA ILE A 67 7.08 16.67 15.40
C ILE A 67 6.37 17.52 14.35
N GLU A 68 7.15 18.26 13.56
CA GLU A 68 6.65 19.10 12.47
C GLU A 68 7.03 18.48 11.13
N HIS A 69 6.08 18.42 10.20
CA HIS A 69 6.30 18.00 8.82
C HIS A 69 6.69 19.16 7.92
N ASP A 70 7.38 18.85 6.83
CA ASP A 70 7.78 19.83 5.81
C ASP A 70 6.68 19.89 4.72
N GLY A 71 6.26 21.12 4.38
CA GLY A 71 5.19 21.35 3.40
C GLY A 71 3.78 21.07 3.92
N ASP A 72 2.82 21.00 2.99
CA ASP A 72 1.42 20.75 3.32
C ASP A 72 1.15 19.25 3.56
N GLU A 73 0.04 18.96 4.26
CA GLU A 73 -0.43 17.59 4.41
C GLU A 73 -0.83 17.00 3.05
N TYR A 74 -0.34 15.82 2.74
CA TYR A 74 -0.73 15.08 1.56
C TYR A 74 -2.01 14.29 1.86
N ILE A 75 -3.13 14.69 1.27
CA ILE A 75 -4.43 14.02 1.46
C ILE A 75 -4.62 12.98 0.37
N GLN A 76 -4.59 11.70 0.74
CA GLN A 76 -4.61 10.59 -0.21
C GLN A 76 -5.90 10.51 -1.02
N SER A 77 -7.06 10.78 -0.40
CA SER A 77 -8.36 10.75 -1.09
C SER A 77 -8.45 11.78 -2.22
N SER A 78 -7.70 12.89 -2.14
CA SER A 78 -7.65 13.91 -3.20
C SER A 78 -6.87 13.44 -4.44
N LYS A 79 -6.21 12.28 -4.40
CA LYS A 79 -5.35 11.74 -5.47
C LYS A 79 -5.87 10.45 -6.10
N ILE A 80 -7.11 10.08 -5.80
CA ILE A 80 -7.73 8.83 -6.31
C ILE A 80 -7.67 8.76 -7.84
N ASP A 81 -7.92 9.85 -8.55
CA ASP A 81 -7.87 9.89 -10.02
C ASP A 81 -6.47 9.57 -10.55
N ASP A 82 -5.43 10.03 -9.88
CA ASP A 82 -4.05 9.70 -10.23
C ASP A 82 -3.76 8.22 -10.03
N HIS A 83 -4.26 7.63 -8.96
CA HIS A 83 -4.12 6.19 -8.69
C HIS A 83 -4.83 5.35 -9.76
N ILE A 84 -6.08 5.73 -10.12
CA ILE A 84 -6.85 5.06 -11.18
C ILE A 84 -6.12 5.19 -12.52
N LYS A 85 -5.57 6.35 -12.83
CA LYS A 85 -4.79 6.57 -14.05
C LYS A 85 -3.60 5.62 -14.12
N VAL A 86 -2.83 5.48 -13.04
CA VAL A 86 -1.69 4.56 -12.99
C VAL A 86 -2.13 3.11 -13.14
N ALA A 87 -3.24 2.67 -12.50
CA ALA A 87 -3.77 1.33 -12.67
C ALA A 87 -4.09 1.02 -14.15
N ASN A 88 -4.74 1.97 -14.83
CA ASN A 88 -5.08 1.83 -16.25
C ASN A 88 -3.85 1.85 -17.17
N GLU A 89 -2.82 2.64 -16.83
CA GLU A 89 -1.55 2.62 -17.55
C GLU A 89 -0.83 1.28 -17.41
N LEU A 90 -0.80 0.70 -16.20
CA LEU A 90 -0.25 -0.63 -15.97
C LEU A 90 -1.01 -1.70 -16.77
N LEU A 91 -2.34 -1.61 -16.82
CA LEU A 91 -3.18 -2.51 -17.61
C LEU A 91 -2.84 -2.37 -19.11
N LYS A 92 -2.78 -1.15 -19.62
CA LYS A 92 -2.46 -0.87 -21.04
C LYS A 92 -1.06 -1.36 -21.43
N LYS A 93 -0.09 -1.29 -20.52
CA LYS A 93 1.29 -1.75 -20.74
C LYS A 93 1.48 -3.26 -20.52
N GLY A 94 0.43 -4.01 -20.17
CA GLY A 94 0.51 -5.44 -19.90
C GLY A 94 1.18 -5.80 -18.56
N HIS A 95 1.36 -4.81 -17.66
CA HIS A 95 1.87 -5.02 -16.30
C HIS A 95 0.75 -5.29 -15.28
N ALA A 96 -0.49 -5.27 -15.73
CA ALA A 96 -1.67 -5.64 -14.98
C ALA A 96 -2.65 -6.37 -15.90
N TYR A 97 -3.67 -7.01 -15.33
CA TYR A 97 -4.70 -7.71 -16.08
C TYR A 97 -6.03 -7.68 -15.35
N LYS A 98 -7.12 -7.90 -16.08
CA LYS A 98 -8.46 -8.00 -15.52
C LYS A 98 -8.69 -9.42 -14.97
N CYS A 99 -9.22 -9.49 -13.77
CA CYS A 99 -9.54 -10.75 -13.11
C CYS A 99 -11.04 -10.83 -12.87
N TYR A 100 -11.67 -11.87 -13.37
CA TYR A 100 -13.10 -12.14 -13.32
C TYR A 100 -13.44 -13.31 -12.37
N CYS A 101 -12.60 -13.58 -11.38
CA CYS A 101 -12.95 -14.54 -10.34
C CYS A 101 -14.10 -13.99 -9.48
N SER A 102 -15.08 -14.85 -9.21
CA SER A 102 -16.15 -14.51 -8.27
C SER A 102 -15.64 -14.53 -6.82
N THR A 103 -16.41 -13.95 -5.91
CA THR A 103 -16.10 -13.97 -4.48
C THR A 103 -16.08 -15.41 -3.95
N GLU A 104 -17.00 -16.26 -4.42
CA GLU A 104 -17.13 -17.66 -4.05
C GLU A 104 -15.90 -18.45 -4.49
N GLU A 105 -15.43 -18.29 -5.74
CA GLU A 105 -14.20 -18.92 -6.24
C GLU A 105 -12.98 -18.54 -5.38
N ILE A 106 -12.86 -17.28 -5.00
CA ILE A 106 -11.75 -16.82 -4.16
C ILE A 106 -11.84 -17.40 -2.76
N GLU A 107 -13.05 -17.44 -2.18
CA GLU A 107 -13.25 -18.01 -0.85
C GLU A 107 -12.98 -19.53 -0.80
N GLU A 108 -13.40 -20.27 -1.82
CA GLU A 108 -13.05 -21.69 -1.95
C GLU A 108 -11.52 -21.90 -2.01
N GLN A 109 -10.81 -21.08 -2.76
CA GLN A 109 -9.34 -21.16 -2.85
C GLN A 109 -8.69 -20.91 -1.47
N LYS A 110 -9.18 -19.91 -0.72
CA LYS A 110 -8.71 -19.64 0.64
C LYS A 110 -8.98 -20.80 1.59
N GLN A 111 -10.18 -21.37 1.53
CA GLN A 111 -10.54 -22.51 2.37
C GLN A 111 -9.67 -23.74 2.07
N ARG A 112 -9.41 -24.04 0.79
CA ARG A 112 -8.50 -25.11 0.38
C ARG A 112 -7.07 -24.89 0.89
N ALA A 113 -6.56 -23.64 0.83
CA ALA A 113 -5.25 -23.31 1.38
C ALA A 113 -5.22 -23.49 2.91
N LYS A 114 -6.27 -23.04 3.61
CA LYS A 114 -6.43 -23.22 5.06
C LYS A 114 -6.45 -24.69 5.48
N GLN A 115 -7.19 -25.53 4.76
CA GLN A 115 -7.23 -26.98 5.01
C GLN A 115 -5.86 -27.64 4.85
N LYS A 116 -5.08 -27.16 3.85
CA LYS A 116 -3.71 -27.64 3.60
C LYS A 116 -2.67 -27.01 4.53
N LYS A 117 -3.07 -26.08 5.41
CA LYS A 117 -2.18 -25.32 6.30
C LYS A 117 -1.05 -24.59 5.55
N ILE A 118 -1.34 -24.08 4.36
CA ILE A 118 -0.41 -23.29 3.54
C ILE A 118 -0.93 -21.86 3.39
N PRO A 119 -0.05 -20.86 3.21
CA PRO A 119 -0.47 -19.50 2.88
C PRO A 119 -1.31 -19.48 1.61
N TYR A 120 -2.40 -18.70 1.62
CA TYR A 120 -3.16 -18.46 0.41
C TYR A 120 -2.37 -17.56 -0.55
N ILE A 121 -2.25 -18.01 -1.80
CA ILE A 121 -1.75 -17.21 -2.91
C ILE A 121 -2.76 -17.36 -4.04
N TYR A 122 -3.18 -16.23 -4.65
CA TYR A 122 -4.09 -16.25 -5.78
C TYR A 122 -3.51 -17.10 -6.94
N ASN A 123 -4.33 -17.98 -7.51
CA ASN A 123 -3.91 -18.99 -8.50
C ASN A 123 -3.61 -18.43 -9.91
N ARG A 124 -3.68 -17.11 -10.11
CA ARG A 124 -3.39 -16.43 -11.38
C ARG A 124 -4.26 -16.85 -12.56
N LYS A 125 -5.47 -17.39 -12.31
CA LYS A 125 -6.39 -17.95 -13.32
C LYS A 125 -6.58 -17.02 -14.55
N TRP A 126 -6.68 -15.73 -14.32
CA TRP A 126 -6.94 -14.74 -15.37
C TRP A 126 -5.69 -14.02 -15.88
N ARG A 127 -4.51 -14.39 -15.40
CA ARG A 127 -3.26 -13.69 -15.73
C ARG A 127 -2.95 -13.70 -17.24
N ASP A 128 -3.19 -14.83 -17.88
CA ASP A 128 -3.00 -15.06 -19.31
C ASP A 128 -4.30 -15.56 -19.96
N GLY A 129 -5.44 -15.34 -19.29
CA GLY A 129 -6.76 -15.73 -19.76
C GLY A 129 -7.30 -14.79 -20.86
N ASP A 130 -8.13 -15.34 -21.73
CA ASP A 130 -8.82 -14.59 -22.78
C ASP A 130 -10.08 -13.94 -22.18
N GLU A 131 -10.16 -12.60 -22.24
CA GLU A 131 -11.33 -11.83 -21.79
C GLU A 131 -12.62 -12.23 -22.51
N LYS A 132 -12.54 -12.84 -23.73
CA LYS A 132 -13.72 -13.33 -24.44
C LYS A 132 -14.46 -14.44 -23.70
N ASN A 133 -13.76 -15.17 -22.84
CA ASN A 133 -14.31 -16.22 -22.00
C ASN A 133 -14.78 -15.72 -20.62
N ALA A 134 -14.76 -14.41 -20.41
CA ALA A 134 -15.14 -13.83 -19.12
C ALA A 134 -16.65 -13.93 -18.86
N PRO A 135 -17.06 -14.24 -17.62
CA PRO A 135 -18.46 -14.16 -17.22
C PRO A 135 -19.00 -12.74 -17.45
N LYS A 136 -20.20 -12.65 -18.07
CA LYS A 136 -20.80 -11.34 -18.41
C LYS A 136 -21.35 -10.58 -17.24
N ASP A 137 -21.63 -11.26 -16.15
CA ASP A 137 -22.22 -10.77 -14.91
C ASP A 137 -21.18 -10.36 -13.85
N ILE A 138 -19.88 -10.66 -14.09
CA ILE A 138 -18.80 -10.32 -13.15
C ILE A 138 -18.05 -9.09 -13.64
N LYS A 139 -18.14 -7.99 -12.88
CA LYS A 139 -17.31 -6.82 -13.09
C LYS A 139 -15.88 -7.10 -12.59
N PRO A 140 -14.86 -6.98 -13.46
CA PRO A 140 -13.51 -7.37 -13.10
C PRO A 140 -12.86 -6.45 -12.08
N VAL A 141 -11.92 -7.02 -11.32
CA VAL A 141 -10.88 -6.26 -10.62
C VAL A 141 -9.63 -6.20 -11.48
N ILE A 142 -8.77 -5.21 -11.26
CA ILE A 142 -7.45 -5.17 -11.90
C ILE A 142 -6.40 -5.70 -10.92
N ARG A 143 -5.62 -6.70 -11.37
CA ARG A 143 -4.51 -7.25 -10.62
C ARG A 143 -3.17 -6.86 -11.22
N PHE A 144 -2.19 -6.59 -10.35
CA PHE A 144 -0.82 -6.39 -10.76
C PHE A 144 -0.19 -7.72 -11.22
N LYS A 145 0.58 -7.67 -12.30
CA LYS A 145 1.27 -8.84 -12.87
C LYS A 145 2.65 -8.98 -12.22
N SER A 146 2.69 -9.60 -11.04
CA SER A 146 3.94 -9.82 -10.29
C SER A 146 4.91 -10.72 -11.05
N LYS A 147 6.21 -10.58 -10.82
CA LYS A 147 7.20 -11.52 -11.35
C LYS A 147 6.94 -12.91 -10.79
N ILE A 148 7.14 -13.96 -11.59
CA ILE A 148 6.99 -15.35 -11.18
C ILE A 148 8.35 -15.96 -10.88
N GLU A 149 9.38 -15.57 -11.63
CA GLU A 149 10.72 -16.14 -11.54
C GLU A 149 11.72 -15.14 -10.95
N GLY A 150 12.80 -15.68 -10.38
CA GLY A 150 13.86 -14.90 -9.75
C GLY A 150 13.49 -14.36 -8.39
N ASN A 151 14.25 -13.39 -7.92
CA ASN A 151 14.11 -12.79 -6.60
C ASN A 151 13.94 -11.28 -6.72
N SER A 152 13.17 -10.71 -5.80
CA SER A 152 13.09 -9.27 -5.57
C SER A 152 14.01 -8.93 -4.41
N THR A 153 15.01 -8.08 -4.66
CA THR A 153 16.00 -7.69 -3.66
C THR A 153 15.90 -6.20 -3.37
N PHE A 154 16.05 -5.82 -2.11
CA PHE A 154 16.18 -4.42 -1.71
C PHE A 154 17.08 -4.30 -0.48
N LYS A 155 17.70 -3.14 -0.34
CA LYS A 155 18.55 -2.84 0.81
C LYS A 155 17.73 -2.13 1.88
N ASP A 156 17.42 -2.87 2.94
CA ASP A 156 16.78 -2.31 4.13
C ASP A 156 17.84 -1.69 5.05
N LEU A 157 17.54 -0.52 5.65
CA LEU A 157 18.50 0.18 6.51
C LEU A 157 18.68 -0.48 7.88
N VAL A 158 17.75 -1.32 8.28
CA VAL A 158 17.76 -2.01 9.59
C VAL A 158 18.13 -3.47 9.42
N GLN A 159 17.53 -4.16 8.44
CA GLN A 159 17.72 -5.60 8.21
C GLN A 159 18.83 -5.92 7.20
N GLY A 160 19.38 -4.92 6.52
CA GLY A 160 20.39 -5.12 5.48
C GLY A 160 19.77 -5.54 4.15
N ASN A 161 20.39 -6.49 3.46
CA ASN A 161 19.87 -6.98 2.19
C ASN A 161 18.69 -7.94 2.44
N VAL A 162 17.53 -7.58 1.94
CA VAL A 162 16.32 -8.42 1.99
C VAL A 162 16.08 -8.99 0.61
N GLU A 163 15.82 -10.29 0.55
CA GLU A 163 15.56 -11.04 -0.67
C GLU A 163 14.24 -11.81 -0.52
N ILE A 164 13.35 -11.67 -1.49
CA ILE A 164 12.03 -12.32 -1.52
C ILE A 164 11.92 -13.06 -2.85
N GLU A 165 11.67 -14.37 -2.79
CA GLU A 165 11.39 -15.17 -3.97
C GLU A 165 10.14 -14.64 -4.68
N SER A 166 10.24 -14.36 -5.98
CA SER A 166 9.17 -13.72 -6.74
C SER A 166 7.89 -14.56 -6.81
N ASN A 167 8.00 -15.90 -6.76
CA ASN A 167 6.86 -16.82 -6.75
C ASN A 167 6.01 -16.73 -5.47
N LYS A 168 6.57 -16.20 -4.37
CA LYS A 168 5.87 -15.97 -3.10
C LYS A 168 5.06 -14.66 -3.09
N VAL A 169 5.25 -13.81 -4.10
CA VAL A 169 4.50 -12.55 -4.25
C VAL A 169 3.28 -12.82 -5.11
N GLU A 170 2.09 -12.64 -4.56
CA GLU A 170 0.86 -12.83 -5.32
C GLU A 170 0.59 -11.69 -6.32
N ASP A 171 -0.26 -11.97 -7.31
CA ASP A 171 -0.83 -10.94 -8.18
C ASP A 171 -1.97 -10.23 -7.42
N PHE A 172 -1.60 -9.23 -6.60
CA PHE A 172 -2.56 -8.53 -5.75
C PHE A 172 -3.47 -7.58 -6.53
N ILE A 173 -4.66 -7.35 -6.00
CA ILE A 173 -5.61 -6.40 -6.59
C ILE A 173 -5.06 -4.97 -6.40
N ILE A 174 -5.01 -4.20 -7.48
CA ILE A 174 -4.63 -2.79 -7.48
C ILE A 174 -5.85 -1.86 -7.65
N LEU A 175 -6.89 -2.33 -8.38
CA LEU A 175 -8.15 -1.61 -8.52
C LEU A 175 -9.31 -2.58 -8.30
N ARG A 176 -10.26 -2.19 -7.43
CA ARG A 176 -11.45 -3.00 -7.14
C ARG A 176 -12.49 -2.90 -8.26
N ASN A 177 -13.50 -3.76 -8.22
CA ASN A 177 -14.58 -3.77 -9.20
C ASN A 177 -15.49 -2.52 -9.14
N ASP A 178 -15.51 -1.81 -8.02
CA ASP A 178 -16.19 -0.51 -7.87
C ASP A 178 -15.38 0.67 -8.42
N GLY A 179 -14.14 0.40 -8.88
CA GLY A 179 -13.22 1.42 -9.39
C GLY A 179 -12.34 2.05 -8.31
N THR A 180 -12.41 1.60 -7.04
CA THR A 180 -11.56 2.15 -5.98
C THR A 180 -10.17 1.52 -5.98
N PRO A 181 -9.09 2.32 -5.84
CA PRO A 181 -7.73 1.79 -5.72
C PRO A 181 -7.53 1.10 -4.38
N THR A 182 -6.64 0.10 -4.37
CA THR A 182 -6.23 -0.55 -3.12
C THR A 182 -5.07 0.21 -2.46
N TYR A 183 -4.87 -0.04 -1.17
CA TYR A 183 -3.75 0.51 -0.40
C TYR A 183 -2.40 0.29 -1.11
N ASN A 184 -2.14 -0.92 -1.60
CA ASN A 184 -0.87 -1.25 -2.25
C ASN A 184 -0.56 -0.36 -3.46
N LEU A 185 -1.56 -0.04 -4.27
CA LEU A 185 -1.39 0.89 -5.38
C LEU A 185 -1.22 2.32 -4.89
N SER A 186 -2.16 2.80 -4.06
CA SER A 186 -2.19 4.19 -3.61
C SER A 186 -0.89 4.57 -2.88
N ALA A 187 -0.46 3.76 -1.91
CA ALA A 187 0.76 4.01 -1.17
C ALA A 187 2.00 4.04 -2.09
N THR A 188 2.09 3.12 -3.06
CA THR A 188 3.23 3.06 -3.99
C THR A 188 3.27 4.27 -4.92
N VAL A 189 2.12 4.67 -5.47
CA VAL A 189 2.01 5.84 -6.36
C VAL A 189 2.36 7.13 -5.62
N ASP A 190 1.83 7.28 -4.40
CA ASP A 190 2.08 8.47 -3.59
C ASP A 190 3.55 8.53 -3.13
N ASP A 191 4.14 7.40 -2.72
CA ASP A 191 5.56 7.35 -2.34
C ASP A 191 6.45 7.69 -3.54
N HIS A 192 6.12 7.21 -4.73
CA HIS A 192 6.85 7.57 -5.95
C HIS A 192 6.76 9.08 -6.25
N LYS A 193 5.59 9.69 -6.10
CA LYS A 193 5.38 11.12 -6.35
C LYS A 193 6.05 12.03 -5.32
N THR A 194 6.04 11.63 -4.05
CA THR A 194 6.64 12.40 -2.97
C THR A 194 8.12 12.10 -2.75
N VAL A 195 8.69 11.19 -3.58
CA VAL A 195 10.08 10.71 -3.47
C VAL A 195 10.39 10.15 -2.08
N SER A 196 9.38 9.57 -1.42
CA SER A 196 9.49 8.96 -0.08
C SER A 196 10.00 7.52 -0.18
N TYR A 197 11.17 7.33 -0.77
CA TYR A 197 11.80 6.00 -0.90
C TYR A 197 12.37 5.46 0.41
N THR A 198 12.47 6.34 1.41
CA THR A 198 12.97 5.95 2.73
C THR A 198 11.84 6.07 3.73
N HIS A 199 11.37 4.95 4.26
CA HIS A 199 10.44 4.95 5.38
C HIS A 199 10.86 3.88 6.40
N LEU A 200 10.71 4.21 7.68
CA LEU A 200 10.86 3.29 8.77
C LEU A 200 9.46 2.80 9.14
N ARG A 201 9.22 1.50 9.05
CA ARG A 201 8.00 0.90 9.61
C ARG A 201 8.17 0.78 11.13
N ALA A 202 7.08 1.00 11.87
CA ALA A 202 6.99 0.48 13.20
C ALA A 202 7.08 -1.04 13.09
N HIS A 203 7.98 -1.67 13.86
CA HIS A 203 7.85 -3.09 14.11
C HIS A 203 6.54 -3.25 14.87
N GLU A 204 5.52 -3.76 14.21
CA GLU A 204 4.41 -4.35 14.92
C GLU A 204 5.03 -5.46 15.76
N THR A 205 5.00 -5.29 17.07
CA THR A 205 5.31 -6.37 17.98
C THR A 205 4.32 -7.46 17.62
N VAL A 206 4.81 -8.55 17.02
CA VAL A 206 4.04 -9.76 16.89
C VAL A 206 3.65 -10.10 18.32
N ALA A 207 2.37 -9.91 18.65
CA ALA A 207 1.84 -10.37 19.92
C ALA A 207 2.01 -11.89 19.89
N ASN A 208 2.79 -12.39 20.85
CA ASN A 208 2.94 -13.81 21.12
C ASN A 208 1.58 -14.42 21.46
#